data_583c4b30624351efad2e4f1602e599a5
#
_entry.id   583c4b30624351efad2e4f1602e599a5
#
_cell.length_a   1.000
_cell.length_b   1.000
_cell.length_c   1.000
_cell.angle_alpha   90.00
_cell.angle_beta   90.00
_cell.angle_gamma   90.00
#
_symmetry.space_group_name_H-M   'P 1'
#
loop_
_entity.id
_entity.type
_entity.pdbx_description
1 polymer ?
#
loop_
_entity_poly.entity_id
_entity_poly.type
_entity_poly.pdbx_seq_one_letter_code
_entity_poly.pdbx_strand_id
1 'polypeptide(L)'
;MAINALSYLGVHSDKLEDWKDFSCKLLGMQNIDHGNKNLSFRMDNQKQRFTVSGEPGDTVAFIGWEVENKSDLDLYASRLDEVGIKVSRGSKNLSDKRFVEDIIFFNDPSDNRVELVYKPMVDDNSFIPGRPISGFKTGICGLGHAVLHATNMKVLVSFYKDLLDFKVSDYSINPIPLYFFHVNGRHHSFALVGSNKIGFHHFMVEYKNLDDVGQGFDLVYHKDDAVAYTLGRHTNDYMTSFYANSPSGFFVENGWGGRIIDPETWVPHETNEGPSFWGHERLHLPDEQRKVFRDKRLETATLGKQAPLLIDCPWLYEKLNNK
;
A
#
# COMPACT_ATOMS: atom_id res chain seq x y z
N MET A 1 -2.13 19.41 3.82
CA MET A 1 -2.85 18.54 2.87
C MET A 1 -4.10 18.05 3.55
N ALA A 2 -5.22 18.01 2.85
CA ALA A 2 -6.48 17.59 3.47
C ALA A 2 -6.55 16.04 3.60
N ILE A 3 -6.08 15.28 2.61
CA ILE A 3 -5.89 13.82 2.70
C ILE A 3 -4.48 13.56 3.25
N ASN A 4 -4.38 12.80 4.34
CA ASN A 4 -3.12 12.64 5.06
C ASN A 4 -2.64 11.19 5.22
N ALA A 5 -3.51 10.18 5.04
CA ALA A 5 -3.08 8.79 5.15
C ALA A 5 -4.00 7.80 4.42
N LEU A 6 -3.45 6.69 3.94
CA LEU A 6 -4.22 5.50 3.63
C LEU A 6 -4.71 4.90 4.93
N SER A 7 -6.01 5.05 5.22
CA SER A 7 -6.59 4.64 6.50
C SER A 7 -6.80 3.14 6.58
N TYR A 8 -7.50 2.60 5.58
CA TYR A 8 -7.84 1.18 5.55
C TYR A 8 -8.15 0.67 4.14
N LEU A 9 -8.24 -0.65 4.00
CA LEU A 9 -8.68 -1.36 2.80
C LEU A 9 -9.80 -2.35 3.13
N GLY A 10 -10.71 -2.56 2.20
CA GLY A 10 -11.72 -3.61 2.26
C GLY A 10 -11.68 -4.52 1.04
N VAL A 11 -11.88 -5.81 1.27
CA VAL A 11 -11.90 -6.86 0.25
C VAL A 11 -13.24 -7.60 0.31
N HIS A 12 -13.80 -7.94 -0.86
CA HIS A 12 -14.85 -8.92 -0.98
C HIS A 12 -14.23 -10.28 -1.33
N SER A 13 -14.52 -11.31 -0.55
CA SER A 13 -14.05 -12.68 -0.82
C SER A 13 -14.85 -13.69 0.01
N ASP A 14 -15.21 -14.80 -0.60
CA ASP A 14 -15.81 -15.94 0.10
C ASP A 14 -14.77 -16.86 0.78
N LYS A 15 -13.47 -16.58 0.59
CA LYS A 15 -12.32 -17.33 1.16
C LYS A 15 -11.92 -16.81 2.55
N LEU A 16 -12.88 -16.69 3.47
CA LEU A 16 -12.65 -16.05 4.76
C LEU A 16 -11.56 -16.74 5.60
N GLU A 17 -11.54 -18.06 5.66
CA GLU A 17 -10.53 -18.80 6.45
C GLU A 17 -9.12 -18.63 5.85
N ASP A 18 -8.99 -18.66 4.52
CA ASP A 18 -7.71 -18.41 3.85
C ASP A 18 -7.21 -16.99 4.14
N TRP A 19 -8.11 -16.00 4.09
CA TRP A 19 -7.78 -14.62 4.46
C TRP A 19 -7.41 -14.45 5.93
N LYS A 20 -8.08 -15.15 6.83
CA LYS A 20 -7.74 -15.13 8.25
C LYS A 20 -6.35 -15.70 8.49
N ASP A 21 -6.05 -16.85 7.90
CA ASP A 21 -4.75 -17.47 7.98
C ASP A 21 -3.65 -16.59 7.35
N PHE A 22 -3.90 -16.07 6.16
CA PHE A 22 -2.98 -15.17 5.47
C PHE A 22 -2.70 -13.90 6.29
N SER A 23 -3.75 -13.22 6.77
CA SER A 23 -3.61 -11.97 7.52
C SER A 23 -2.96 -12.18 8.90
N CYS A 24 -3.31 -13.24 9.63
CA CYS A 24 -2.78 -13.47 10.97
C CYS A 24 -1.43 -14.20 10.94
N LYS A 25 -1.32 -15.31 10.20
CA LYS A 25 -0.15 -16.19 10.27
C LYS A 25 1.01 -15.73 9.37
N LEU A 26 0.72 -15.08 8.23
CA LEU A 26 1.76 -14.52 7.38
C LEU A 26 2.01 -13.05 7.69
N LEU A 27 0.99 -12.19 7.58
CA LEU A 27 1.18 -10.75 7.77
C LEU A 27 1.38 -10.38 9.25
N GLY A 28 0.80 -11.13 10.18
CA GLY A 28 0.87 -10.81 11.62
C GLY A 28 -0.17 -9.79 12.08
N MET A 29 -1.22 -9.54 11.29
CA MET A 29 -2.34 -8.69 11.70
C MET A 29 -3.12 -9.33 12.84
N GLN A 30 -3.71 -8.51 13.69
CA GLN A 30 -4.61 -8.96 14.74
C GLN A 30 -6.04 -9.11 14.21
N ASN A 31 -6.60 -10.31 14.23
CA ASN A 31 -8.00 -10.52 13.90
C ASN A 31 -8.89 -10.01 15.06
N ILE A 32 -9.92 -9.25 14.68
CA ILE A 32 -10.99 -8.83 15.57
C ILE A 32 -12.24 -9.59 15.17
N ASP A 33 -12.82 -10.32 16.10
CA ASP A 33 -14.02 -11.11 15.84
C ASP A 33 -15.25 -10.21 15.71
N HIS A 34 -15.88 -10.21 14.54
CA HIS A 34 -17.14 -9.53 14.25
C HIS A 34 -18.24 -10.51 13.78
N GLY A 35 -18.04 -11.82 14.03
CA GLY A 35 -18.96 -12.90 13.61
C GLY A 35 -18.59 -13.50 12.26
N ASN A 36 -19.30 -14.56 11.89
CA ASN A 36 -18.89 -15.53 10.85
C ASN A 36 -18.93 -15.04 9.39
N LYS A 37 -19.33 -13.80 9.10
CA LYS A 37 -19.48 -13.30 7.72
C LYS A 37 -18.47 -12.22 7.32
N ASN A 38 -17.75 -11.65 8.26
CA ASN A 38 -16.79 -10.59 8.01
C ASN A 38 -15.58 -10.76 8.92
N LEU A 39 -14.40 -10.49 8.38
CA LEU A 39 -13.16 -10.41 9.13
C LEU A 39 -12.72 -8.97 9.22
N SER A 40 -12.18 -8.59 10.36
CA SER A 40 -11.59 -7.28 10.60
C SER A 40 -10.21 -7.45 11.23
N PHE A 41 -9.27 -6.64 10.79
CA PHE A 41 -7.88 -6.77 11.23
C PHE A 41 -7.30 -5.41 11.64
N ARG A 42 -6.57 -5.44 12.74
CA ARG A 42 -5.74 -4.33 13.23
C ARG A 42 -4.29 -4.53 12.84
N MET A 43 -3.58 -3.42 12.69
CA MET A 43 -2.13 -3.35 12.51
C MET A 43 -1.47 -2.45 13.57
N ASP A 44 -2.26 -1.69 14.29
CA ASP A 44 -1.86 -0.71 15.31
C ASP A 44 -3.00 -0.50 16.33
N ASN A 45 -3.04 0.69 16.93
CA ASN A 45 -4.07 1.08 17.88
C ASN A 45 -5.41 1.46 17.22
N GLN A 46 -5.51 1.64 15.90
CA GLN A 46 -6.82 1.83 15.26
C GLN A 46 -7.64 0.54 15.31
N LYS A 47 -8.97 0.69 15.44
CA LYS A 47 -9.90 -0.43 15.54
C LYS A 47 -9.90 -1.32 14.30
N GLN A 48 -9.57 -0.75 13.12
CA GLN A 48 -9.57 -1.48 11.87
C GLN A 48 -8.61 -0.84 10.87
N ARG A 49 -7.80 -1.65 10.18
CA ARG A 49 -6.97 -1.29 9.04
C ARG A 49 -7.30 -2.09 7.79
N PHE A 50 -7.77 -3.30 7.98
CA PHE A 50 -8.09 -4.19 6.87
C PHE A 50 -9.35 -4.98 7.19
N THR A 51 -10.21 -5.19 6.20
CA THR A 51 -11.45 -5.97 6.37
C THR A 51 -11.70 -6.85 5.15
N VAL A 52 -12.24 -8.04 5.39
CA VAL A 52 -12.71 -8.95 4.35
C VAL A 52 -14.17 -9.28 4.62
N SER A 53 -15.05 -8.96 3.68
CA SER A 53 -16.45 -9.37 3.74
C SER A 53 -16.68 -10.63 2.91
N GLY A 54 -17.55 -11.54 3.42
CA GLY A 54 -17.91 -12.78 2.75
C GLY A 54 -18.77 -12.60 1.50
N GLU A 55 -18.64 -11.47 0.81
CA GLU A 55 -19.28 -11.22 -0.47
C GLU A 55 -18.41 -11.77 -1.60
N PRO A 56 -19.01 -12.35 -2.66
CA PRO A 56 -18.27 -12.89 -3.78
C PRO A 56 -17.59 -11.77 -4.58
N GLY A 57 -16.50 -12.10 -5.27
CA GLY A 57 -15.82 -11.17 -6.18
C GLY A 57 -14.30 -11.20 -6.12
N ASP A 58 -13.68 -11.67 -5.04
CA ASP A 58 -12.23 -11.74 -4.87
C ASP A 58 -11.52 -10.45 -5.32
N THR A 59 -12.02 -9.29 -4.87
CA THR A 59 -11.54 -7.97 -5.29
C THR A 59 -11.47 -7.00 -4.12
N VAL A 60 -10.68 -5.92 -4.29
CA VAL A 60 -10.73 -4.79 -3.37
C VAL A 60 -12.07 -4.08 -3.56
N ALA A 61 -12.83 -3.99 -2.48
CA ALA A 61 -14.16 -3.42 -2.44
C ALA A 61 -14.13 -1.89 -2.25
N PHE A 62 -13.15 -1.39 -1.52
CA PHE A 62 -12.95 0.04 -1.28
C PHE A 62 -11.56 0.34 -0.74
N ILE A 63 -11.12 1.57 -0.98
CA ILE A 63 -9.87 2.14 -0.48
C ILE A 63 -10.24 3.38 0.35
N GLY A 64 -9.91 3.37 1.64
CA GLY A 64 -10.26 4.44 2.58
C GLY A 64 -9.08 5.36 2.87
N TRP A 65 -9.27 6.67 2.68
CA TRP A 65 -8.30 7.73 2.92
C TRP A 65 -8.73 8.63 4.07
N GLU A 66 -7.84 8.90 4.99
CA GLU A 66 -8.09 9.78 6.12
C GLU A 66 -7.90 11.24 5.73
N VAL A 67 -8.84 12.10 6.12
CA VAL A 67 -8.72 13.56 6.03
C VAL A 67 -8.41 14.16 7.40
N GLU A 68 -7.74 15.29 7.40
CA GLU A 68 -7.32 15.98 8.63
C GLU A 68 -8.49 16.58 9.40
N ASN A 69 -9.45 17.19 8.68
CA ASN A 69 -10.58 17.87 9.29
C ASN A 69 -11.91 17.39 8.71
N LYS A 70 -12.96 17.44 9.50
CA LYS A 70 -14.31 17.09 9.03
C LYS A 70 -14.80 17.94 7.86
N SER A 71 -14.44 19.22 7.85
CA SER A 71 -14.74 20.15 6.75
C SER A 71 -14.10 19.78 5.43
N ASP A 72 -13.00 19.02 5.45
CA ASP A 72 -12.33 18.56 4.23
C ASP A 72 -13.20 17.57 3.44
N LEU A 73 -14.07 16.80 4.12
CA LEU A 73 -15.06 15.95 3.45
C LEU A 73 -16.01 16.77 2.56
N ASP A 74 -16.50 17.90 3.07
CA ASP A 74 -17.41 18.77 2.32
C ASP A 74 -16.67 19.50 1.18
N LEU A 75 -15.40 19.88 1.40
CA LEU A 75 -14.55 20.46 0.37
C LEU A 75 -14.35 19.50 -0.82
N TYR A 76 -13.97 18.25 -0.53
CA TYR A 76 -13.79 17.23 -1.59
C TYR A 76 -15.11 16.86 -2.26
N ALA A 77 -16.21 16.77 -1.50
CA ALA A 77 -17.52 16.51 -2.08
C ALA A 77 -17.92 17.59 -3.08
N SER A 78 -17.77 18.86 -2.73
CA SER A 78 -18.07 19.98 -3.62
C SER A 78 -17.20 19.98 -4.88
N ARG A 79 -15.88 19.80 -4.72
CA ARG A 79 -14.92 19.76 -5.84
C ARG A 79 -15.23 18.63 -6.83
N LEU A 80 -15.61 17.47 -6.34
CA LEU A 80 -15.96 16.31 -7.16
C LEU A 80 -17.31 16.52 -7.87
N ASP A 81 -18.31 17.07 -7.18
CA ASP A 81 -19.62 17.41 -7.77
C ASP A 81 -19.48 18.44 -8.91
N GLU A 82 -18.59 19.44 -8.77
CA GLU A 82 -18.33 20.46 -9.81
C GLU A 82 -17.85 19.84 -11.14
N VAL A 83 -17.18 18.69 -11.08
CA VAL A 83 -16.73 17.97 -12.29
C VAL A 83 -17.65 16.78 -12.64
N GLY A 84 -18.84 16.69 -12.03
CA GLY A 84 -19.86 15.70 -12.33
C GLY A 84 -19.65 14.32 -11.72
N ILE A 85 -18.75 14.18 -10.74
CA ILE A 85 -18.55 12.92 -10.01
C ILE A 85 -19.53 12.87 -8.84
N LYS A 86 -20.40 11.85 -8.87
CA LYS A 86 -21.40 11.66 -7.83
C LYS A 86 -20.76 11.25 -6.51
N VAL A 87 -20.87 12.10 -5.50
CA VAL A 87 -20.44 11.82 -4.14
C VAL A 87 -21.64 11.43 -3.28
N SER A 88 -21.44 10.43 -2.42
CA SER A 88 -22.44 10.00 -1.43
C SER A 88 -21.89 10.18 -0.02
N ARG A 89 -22.69 10.75 0.90
CA ARG A 89 -22.35 10.72 2.33
C ARG A 89 -22.80 9.39 2.92
N GLY A 90 -21.91 8.76 3.70
CA GLY A 90 -22.21 7.51 4.34
C GLY A 90 -23.26 7.65 5.45
N SER A 91 -24.07 6.61 5.62
CA SER A 91 -24.97 6.51 6.75
C SER A 91 -24.19 6.29 8.06
N LYS A 92 -24.84 6.57 9.21
CA LYS A 92 -24.26 6.24 10.52
C LYS A 92 -23.84 4.77 10.63
N ASN A 93 -24.65 3.85 10.09
CA ASN A 93 -24.32 2.43 10.05
C ASN A 93 -23.03 2.14 9.23
N LEU A 94 -22.79 2.85 8.13
CA LEU A 94 -21.55 2.70 7.37
C LEU A 94 -20.35 3.24 8.15
N SER A 95 -20.46 4.42 8.76
CA SER A 95 -19.40 4.98 9.61
C SER A 95 -19.06 4.05 10.77
N ASP A 96 -20.07 3.48 11.42
CA ASP A 96 -19.87 2.50 12.51
C ASP A 96 -19.16 1.23 12.04
N LYS A 97 -19.52 0.71 10.86
CA LYS A 97 -18.85 -0.46 10.25
C LYS A 97 -17.40 -0.17 9.84
N ARG A 98 -17.06 1.09 9.54
CA ARG A 98 -15.71 1.54 9.19
C ARG A 98 -14.91 2.00 10.41
N PHE A 99 -15.55 2.10 11.58
CA PHE A 99 -14.97 2.68 12.80
C PHE A 99 -14.41 4.09 12.58
N VAL A 100 -15.23 4.95 11.97
CA VAL A 100 -14.90 6.36 11.71
C VAL A 100 -16.00 7.29 12.19
N GLU A 101 -15.69 8.57 12.41
CA GLU A 101 -16.71 9.55 12.83
C GLU A 101 -17.62 9.93 11.66
N ASP A 102 -17.05 10.16 10.48
CA ASP A 102 -17.80 10.54 9.28
C ASP A 102 -17.11 10.01 8.02
N ILE A 103 -17.88 9.87 6.92
CA ILE A 103 -17.41 9.27 5.68
C ILE A 103 -18.19 9.78 4.47
N ILE A 104 -17.48 10.06 3.39
CA ILE A 104 -18.04 10.21 2.04
C ILE A 104 -17.42 9.15 1.12
N PHE A 105 -18.11 8.80 0.03
CA PHE A 105 -17.58 7.86 -0.93
C PHE A 105 -18.04 8.16 -2.36
N PHE A 106 -17.22 7.78 -3.30
CA PHE A 106 -17.41 7.95 -4.74
C PHE A 106 -16.60 6.89 -5.48
N ASN A 107 -16.74 6.81 -6.80
CA ASN A 107 -15.92 5.96 -7.63
C ASN A 107 -14.90 6.81 -8.40
N ASP A 108 -13.68 6.29 -8.56
CA ASP A 108 -12.68 6.87 -9.44
C ASP A 108 -13.06 6.61 -10.91
N PRO A 109 -12.34 7.19 -11.90
CA PRO A 109 -12.63 6.98 -13.32
C PRO A 109 -12.51 5.53 -13.84
N SER A 110 -11.94 4.63 -13.05
CA SER A 110 -11.87 3.18 -13.34
C SER A 110 -12.85 2.35 -12.51
N ASP A 111 -13.84 3.03 -11.91
CA ASP A 111 -14.90 2.43 -11.07
C ASP A 111 -14.40 1.79 -9.76
N ASN A 112 -13.21 2.16 -9.29
CA ASN A 112 -12.77 1.77 -7.96
C ASN A 112 -13.45 2.66 -6.91
N ARG A 113 -14.05 2.03 -5.88
CA ARG A 113 -14.66 2.77 -4.77
C ARG A 113 -13.60 3.40 -3.88
N VAL A 114 -13.66 4.71 -3.75
CA VAL A 114 -12.84 5.53 -2.87
C VAL A 114 -13.69 6.05 -1.72
N GLU A 115 -13.19 5.90 -0.49
CA GLU A 115 -13.82 6.42 0.72
C GLU A 115 -12.90 7.49 1.33
N LEU A 116 -13.44 8.70 1.61
CA LEU A 116 -12.75 9.69 2.43
C LEU A 116 -13.38 9.68 3.80
N VAL A 117 -12.54 9.58 4.84
CA VAL A 117 -12.99 9.37 6.21
C VAL A 117 -12.36 10.37 7.16
N TYR A 118 -13.14 10.76 8.15
CA TYR A 118 -12.67 11.61 9.23
C TYR A 118 -12.60 10.84 10.54
N LYS A 119 -11.48 10.99 11.23
CA LYS A 119 -11.23 10.54 12.59
C LYS A 119 -11.52 9.03 12.78
N PRO A 120 -10.65 8.16 12.28
CA PRO A 120 -10.69 6.73 12.59
C PRO A 120 -10.62 6.49 14.10
N MET A 121 -11.42 5.54 14.58
CA MET A 121 -11.54 5.24 16.02
C MET A 121 -10.35 4.41 16.49
N VAL A 122 -9.85 4.78 17.65
CA VAL A 122 -8.78 4.06 18.37
C VAL A 122 -9.42 3.03 19.29
N ASP A 123 -8.74 1.91 19.48
CA ASP A 123 -9.09 0.88 20.45
C ASP A 123 -8.36 1.12 21.77
N ASP A 124 -9.02 0.88 22.88
CA ASP A 124 -8.42 1.02 24.22
C ASP A 124 -7.43 -0.11 24.54
N ASN A 125 -7.53 -1.24 23.82
CA ASN A 125 -6.64 -2.37 23.99
C ASN A 125 -5.41 -2.26 23.09
N SER A 126 -4.26 -2.66 23.62
CA SER A 126 -3.03 -2.74 22.84
C SER A 126 -3.17 -3.68 21.64
N PHE A 127 -2.46 -3.37 20.56
CA PHE A 127 -2.33 -4.25 19.39
C PHE A 127 -1.57 -5.53 19.80
N ILE A 128 -2.15 -6.69 19.47
CA ILE A 128 -1.55 -8.02 19.70
C ILE A 128 -1.39 -8.69 18.33
N PRO A 129 -0.16 -8.83 17.81
CA PRO A 129 0.04 -9.43 16.50
C PRO A 129 -0.37 -10.90 16.45
N GLY A 130 -0.96 -11.33 15.34
CA GLY A 130 -1.36 -12.72 15.09
C GLY A 130 -0.17 -13.68 14.89
N ARG A 131 0.96 -13.16 14.38
CA ARG A 131 2.29 -13.77 14.38
C ARG A 131 3.22 -12.88 15.20
N PRO A 132 4.16 -13.40 16.00
CA PRO A 132 5.14 -12.58 16.72
C PRO A 132 6.00 -11.77 15.73
N ILE A 133 5.68 -10.49 15.57
CA ILE A 133 6.39 -9.51 14.76
C ILE A 133 6.72 -8.28 15.61
N SER A 134 7.66 -7.48 15.16
CA SER A 134 8.03 -6.22 15.82
C SER A 134 6.92 -5.14 15.73
N GLY A 135 5.92 -5.36 14.90
CA GLY A 135 4.81 -4.45 14.59
C GLY A 135 4.98 -3.77 13.23
N PHE A 136 3.96 -2.99 12.86
CA PHE A 136 3.91 -2.28 11.58
C PHE A 136 4.28 -0.81 11.72
N LYS A 137 4.87 -0.24 10.68
CA LYS A 137 5.10 1.20 10.55
C LYS A 137 3.83 1.86 10.00
N THR A 138 2.99 2.29 10.91
CA THR A 138 1.68 2.92 10.68
C THR A 138 1.64 4.37 11.21
N GLY A 139 0.64 4.76 11.99
CA GLY A 139 0.48 6.10 12.50
C GLY A 139 0.26 7.11 11.38
N ILE A 140 1.05 8.18 11.35
CA ILE A 140 1.00 9.22 10.31
C ILE A 140 1.32 8.70 8.91
N CYS A 141 1.96 7.53 8.79
CA CYS A 141 2.24 6.88 7.51
C CYS A 141 1.06 6.05 6.97
N GLY A 142 -0.03 5.91 7.74
CA GLY A 142 -1.18 5.10 7.37
C GLY A 142 -0.92 3.59 7.35
N LEU A 143 -1.79 2.82 6.70
CA LEU A 143 -1.69 1.36 6.56
C LEU A 143 -0.39 0.94 5.88
N GLY A 144 -0.01 1.62 4.82
CA GLY A 144 1.08 1.31 3.91
C GLY A 144 0.88 2.02 2.59
N HIS A 145 0.85 1.28 1.48
CA HIS A 145 0.41 1.82 0.20
C HIS A 145 -0.56 0.88 -0.53
N ALA A 146 -1.32 1.45 -1.46
CA ALA A 146 -2.23 0.74 -2.36
C ALA A 146 -1.85 1.04 -3.82
N VAL A 147 -1.94 0.02 -4.70
CA VAL A 147 -1.58 0.16 -6.10
C VAL A 147 -2.70 -0.36 -6.99
N LEU A 148 -3.11 0.45 -7.95
CA LEU A 148 -4.13 0.11 -8.94
C LEU A 148 -3.53 -0.10 -10.32
N HIS A 149 -4.15 -0.98 -11.09
CA HIS A 149 -3.97 -1.03 -12.52
C HIS A 149 -4.63 0.17 -13.21
N ALA A 150 -3.96 0.75 -14.20
CA ALA A 150 -4.43 1.91 -14.96
C ALA A 150 -4.43 1.59 -16.46
N THR A 151 -5.60 1.49 -17.05
CA THR A 151 -5.77 1.38 -18.51
C THR A 151 -5.71 2.76 -19.18
N ASN A 152 -6.11 3.82 -18.45
CA ASN A 152 -5.97 5.21 -18.87
C ASN A 152 -5.22 6.00 -17.79
N MET A 153 -3.88 5.91 -17.86
CA MET A 153 -2.99 6.54 -16.89
C MET A 153 -3.24 8.05 -16.75
N LYS A 154 -3.40 8.77 -17.87
CA LYS A 154 -3.57 10.23 -17.85
C LYS A 154 -4.80 10.65 -17.05
N VAL A 155 -5.93 9.97 -17.24
CA VAL A 155 -7.19 10.29 -16.56
C VAL A 155 -7.08 10.03 -15.05
N LEU A 156 -6.50 8.88 -14.67
CA LEU A 156 -6.32 8.54 -13.25
C LEU A 156 -5.30 9.46 -12.56
N VAL A 157 -4.19 9.77 -13.22
CA VAL A 157 -3.20 10.72 -12.67
C VAL A 157 -3.84 12.08 -12.41
N SER A 158 -4.58 12.64 -13.38
CA SER A 158 -5.31 13.91 -13.17
C SER A 158 -6.32 13.79 -12.03
N PHE A 159 -7.08 12.70 -11.96
CA PHE A 159 -8.07 12.49 -10.90
C PHE A 159 -7.43 12.54 -9.49
N TYR A 160 -6.43 11.72 -9.24
CA TYR A 160 -5.79 11.66 -7.92
C TYR A 160 -4.99 12.93 -7.61
N LYS A 161 -4.25 13.47 -8.59
CA LYS A 161 -3.41 14.64 -8.40
C LYS A 161 -4.22 15.94 -8.31
N ASP A 162 -5.13 16.18 -9.26
CA ASP A 162 -5.75 17.50 -9.43
C ASP A 162 -7.05 17.65 -8.63
N LEU A 163 -7.78 16.52 -8.36
CA LEU A 163 -9.03 16.54 -7.60
C LEU A 163 -8.85 16.12 -6.14
N LEU A 164 -7.92 15.20 -5.84
CA LEU A 164 -7.69 14.69 -4.50
C LEU A 164 -6.40 15.20 -3.84
N ASP A 165 -5.67 16.12 -4.49
CA ASP A 165 -4.44 16.76 -3.98
C ASP A 165 -3.29 15.79 -3.67
N PHE A 166 -3.26 14.59 -4.30
CA PHE A 166 -2.14 13.67 -4.16
C PHE A 166 -0.91 14.26 -4.85
N LYS A 167 0.23 14.30 -4.16
CA LYS A 167 1.48 14.79 -4.73
C LYS A 167 2.25 13.65 -5.39
N VAL A 168 2.75 13.87 -6.61
CA VAL A 168 3.59 12.89 -7.31
C VAL A 168 4.94 12.82 -6.61
N SER A 169 5.40 11.60 -6.30
CA SER A 169 6.74 11.34 -5.75
C SER A 169 7.77 11.12 -6.86
N ASP A 170 7.46 10.16 -7.71
CA ASP A 170 8.21 9.89 -8.94
C ASP A 170 7.31 9.19 -9.95
N TYR A 171 7.84 9.02 -11.16
CA TYR A 171 7.16 8.30 -12.22
C TYR A 171 8.16 7.64 -13.17
N SER A 172 7.72 6.63 -13.90
CA SER A 172 8.45 6.02 -15.01
C SER A 172 7.55 5.94 -16.23
N ILE A 173 8.10 6.12 -17.43
CA ILE A 173 7.36 5.97 -18.69
C ILE A 173 7.67 4.62 -19.32
N ASN A 174 8.90 4.16 -19.21
CA ASN A 174 9.40 2.95 -19.84
C ASN A 174 10.06 2.02 -18.81
N PRO A 175 9.92 0.68 -18.91
CA PRO A 175 9.17 -0.06 -19.95
C PRO A 175 7.66 -0.09 -19.73
N ILE A 176 7.17 0.30 -18.54
CA ILE A 176 5.76 0.35 -18.17
C ILE A 176 5.51 1.69 -17.48
N PRO A 177 4.45 2.44 -17.86
CA PRO A 177 4.10 3.66 -17.16
C PRO A 177 3.75 3.37 -15.70
N LEU A 178 4.42 4.08 -14.79
CA LEU A 178 4.21 4.01 -13.33
C LEU A 178 4.10 5.43 -12.79
N TYR A 179 3.19 5.67 -11.86
CA TYR A 179 3.12 6.91 -11.11
C TYR A 179 2.97 6.59 -9.62
N PHE A 180 3.81 7.22 -8.80
CA PHE A 180 3.83 7.06 -7.36
C PHE A 180 3.42 8.38 -6.70
N PHE A 181 2.52 8.30 -5.69
CA PHE A 181 1.96 9.48 -5.05
C PHE A 181 2.10 9.39 -3.54
N HIS A 182 2.45 10.51 -2.93
CA HIS A 182 2.44 10.66 -1.49
C HIS A 182 1.33 11.59 -1.02
N VAL A 183 0.88 11.36 0.19
CA VAL A 183 -0.03 12.20 0.96
C VAL A 183 0.55 12.54 2.34
N ASN A 184 1.71 11.97 2.66
CA ASN A 184 2.45 12.16 3.91
C ASN A 184 3.94 11.90 3.67
N GLY A 185 4.73 11.71 4.74
CA GLY A 185 6.17 11.47 4.64
C GLY A 185 6.59 10.09 4.10
N ARG A 186 5.66 9.13 3.89
CA ARG A 186 5.96 7.89 3.15
C ARG A 186 6.22 8.24 1.69
N HIS A 187 7.27 7.68 1.08
CA HIS A 187 7.63 7.96 -0.32
C HIS A 187 6.40 7.86 -1.25
N HIS A 188 5.59 6.85 -1.07
CA HIS A 188 4.28 6.78 -1.70
C HIS A 188 3.28 6.00 -0.83
N SER A 189 2.07 6.52 -0.77
CA SER A 189 0.90 5.87 -0.17
C SER A 189 -0.02 5.29 -1.23
N PHE A 190 0.16 5.70 -2.48
CA PHE A 190 -0.62 5.26 -3.62
C PHE A 190 0.24 5.16 -4.88
N ALA A 191 -0.07 4.21 -5.77
CA ALA A 191 0.55 4.16 -7.09
C ALA A 191 -0.40 3.64 -8.17
N LEU A 192 -0.08 3.97 -9.42
CA LEU A 192 -0.75 3.51 -10.63
C LEU A 192 0.24 2.76 -11.51
N VAL A 193 -0.14 1.54 -11.92
CA VAL A 193 0.63 0.69 -12.85
C VAL A 193 -0.09 0.65 -14.19
N GLY A 194 0.53 1.16 -15.23
CA GLY A 194 0.00 1.08 -16.60
C GLY A 194 -0.11 -0.37 -17.07
N SER A 195 -1.30 -0.80 -17.44
CA SER A 195 -1.57 -2.15 -17.91
C SER A 195 -2.89 -2.21 -18.70
N ASN A 196 -3.15 -3.36 -19.33
CA ASN A 196 -4.44 -3.63 -19.98
C ASN A 196 -5.49 -4.21 -18.99
N LYS A 197 -5.18 -4.20 -17.67
CA LYS A 197 -6.07 -4.69 -16.60
C LYS A 197 -6.72 -3.53 -15.87
N ILE A 198 -7.87 -3.77 -15.29
CA ILE A 198 -8.55 -2.89 -14.35
C ILE A 198 -8.50 -3.56 -12.97
N GLY A 199 -8.54 -2.76 -11.90
CA GLY A 199 -8.64 -3.22 -10.54
C GLY A 199 -7.33 -3.13 -9.76
N PHE A 200 -7.21 -3.95 -8.74
CA PHE A 200 -6.18 -3.86 -7.72
C PHE A 200 -4.94 -4.67 -8.10
N HIS A 201 -3.75 -4.06 -7.99
CA HIS A 201 -2.48 -4.74 -8.21
C HIS A 201 -1.94 -5.32 -6.91
N HIS A 202 -1.76 -4.48 -5.88
CA HIS A 202 -1.31 -4.90 -4.56
C HIS A 202 -1.56 -3.83 -3.50
N PHE A 203 -1.46 -4.23 -2.24
CA PHE A 203 -1.18 -3.33 -1.13
C PHE A 203 0.12 -3.76 -0.42
N MET A 204 0.73 -2.82 0.29
CA MET A 204 1.95 -3.05 1.04
C MET A 204 1.71 -2.86 2.53
N VAL A 205 2.33 -3.71 3.33
CA VAL A 205 2.50 -3.54 4.78
C VAL A 205 3.98 -3.38 5.10
N GLU A 206 4.34 -2.37 5.91
CA GLU A 206 5.73 -2.12 6.31
C GLU A 206 5.94 -2.53 7.76
N TYR A 207 6.89 -3.44 7.98
CA TYR A 207 7.29 -3.89 9.30
C TYR A 207 8.33 -2.95 9.91
N LYS A 208 8.48 -3.00 11.24
CA LYS A 208 9.50 -2.23 11.96
C LYS A 208 10.88 -2.88 11.91
N ASN A 209 10.97 -4.18 11.62
CA ASN A 209 12.21 -4.93 11.57
C ASN A 209 12.33 -5.72 10.25
N LEU A 210 13.54 -5.75 9.67
CA LEU A 210 13.85 -6.54 8.48
C LEU A 210 13.61 -8.04 8.69
N ASP A 211 13.88 -8.55 9.88
CA ASP A 211 13.70 -9.98 10.20
C ASP A 211 12.24 -10.42 10.06
N ASP A 212 11.27 -9.53 10.29
CA ASP A 212 9.85 -9.84 10.07
C ASP A 212 9.55 -10.11 8.59
N VAL A 213 10.24 -9.41 7.68
CA VAL A 213 10.15 -9.61 6.22
C VAL A 213 10.81 -10.94 5.84
N GLY A 214 12.05 -11.18 6.33
CA GLY A 214 12.79 -12.42 6.06
C GLY A 214 12.05 -13.65 6.54
N GLN A 215 11.56 -13.64 7.78
CA GLN A 215 10.76 -14.72 8.35
C GLN A 215 9.42 -14.91 7.60
N GLY A 216 8.77 -13.80 7.19
CA GLY A 216 7.58 -13.86 6.35
C GLY A 216 7.85 -14.53 5.00
N PHE A 217 9.00 -14.21 4.39
CA PHE A 217 9.43 -14.85 3.15
C PHE A 217 9.66 -16.37 3.33
N ASP A 218 10.33 -16.79 4.38
CA ASP A 218 10.55 -18.22 4.69
C ASP A 218 9.23 -18.97 4.88
N LEU A 219 8.21 -18.35 5.47
CA LEU A 219 6.90 -18.98 5.68
C LEU A 219 6.16 -19.32 4.38
N VAL A 220 6.50 -18.65 3.26
CA VAL A 220 5.80 -18.84 1.98
C VAL A 220 6.70 -19.33 0.85
N TYR A 221 8.02 -19.14 0.92
CA TYR A 221 8.93 -19.44 -0.17
C TYR A 221 8.89 -20.89 -0.66
N HIS A 222 8.62 -21.83 0.23
CA HIS A 222 8.53 -23.26 -0.07
C HIS A 222 7.14 -23.75 -0.45
N LYS A 223 6.16 -22.85 -0.53
CA LYS A 223 4.79 -23.18 -0.94
C LYS A 223 4.61 -22.86 -2.42
N ASP A 224 4.02 -23.78 -3.14
CA ASP A 224 3.73 -23.58 -4.56
C ASP A 224 2.87 -22.32 -4.77
N ASP A 225 3.22 -21.53 -5.76
CA ASP A 225 2.52 -20.30 -6.17
C ASP A 225 2.27 -19.27 -5.07
N ALA A 226 2.92 -19.36 -3.91
CA ALA A 226 2.69 -18.41 -2.82
C ALA A 226 3.49 -17.11 -2.99
N VAL A 227 4.62 -17.13 -3.70
CA VAL A 227 5.48 -15.97 -3.94
C VAL A 227 5.29 -15.45 -5.35
N ALA A 228 4.87 -14.19 -5.49
CA ALA A 228 4.76 -13.50 -6.78
C ALA A 228 6.07 -12.82 -7.19
N TYR A 229 6.73 -12.11 -6.24
CA TYR A 229 8.05 -11.50 -6.41
C TYR A 229 8.95 -11.98 -5.27
N THR A 230 10.14 -12.46 -5.63
CA THR A 230 11.13 -12.86 -4.62
C THR A 230 11.58 -11.68 -3.76
N LEU A 231 12.27 -11.97 -2.66
CA LEU A 231 12.90 -10.94 -1.86
C LEU A 231 13.82 -10.06 -2.72
N GLY A 232 13.74 -8.75 -2.56
CA GLY A 232 14.49 -7.77 -3.33
C GLY A 232 14.43 -6.38 -2.74
N ARG A 233 15.05 -5.40 -3.43
CA ARG A 233 15.06 -4.02 -2.99
C ARG A 233 14.73 -3.07 -4.13
N HIS A 234 13.72 -2.22 -3.94
CA HIS A 234 13.29 -1.20 -4.91
C HIS A 234 14.31 -0.07 -5.06
N THR A 235 14.35 0.51 -6.26
CA THR A 235 15.24 1.65 -6.58
C THR A 235 14.65 2.99 -6.14
N ASN A 236 13.34 3.14 -6.17
CA ASN A 236 12.67 4.41 -5.93
C ASN A 236 12.44 4.72 -4.44
N ASP A 237 11.82 3.82 -3.70
CA ASP A 237 11.51 4.01 -2.27
C ASP A 237 12.47 3.27 -1.33
N TYR A 238 13.43 2.51 -1.87
CA TYR A 238 14.43 1.71 -1.13
C TYR A 238 13.86 0.57 -0.29
N MET A 239 12.57 0.27 -0.45
CA MET A 239 11.90 -0.80 0.26
C MET A 239 12.57 -2.14 -0.02
N THR A 240 12.93 -2.85 1.03
CA THR A 240 13.31 -4.27 0.95
C THR A 240 12.06 -5.09 1.21
N SER A 241 11.64 -5.87 0.23
CA SER A 241 10.33 -6.53 0.27
C SER A 241 10.29 -7.82 -0.55
N PHE A 242 9.21 -8.57 -0.36
CA PHE A 242 8.76 -9.63 -1.26
C PHE A 242 7.24 -9.49 -1.46
N TYR A 243 6.71 -10.12 -2.52
CA TYR A 243 5.29 -10.10 -2.80
C TYR A 243 4.72 -11.52 -2.69
N ALA A 244 3.70 -11.67 -1.85
CA ALA A 244 2.92 -12.89 -1.73
C ALA A 244 1.63 -12.80 -2.55
N ASN A 245 1.21 -13.92 -3.14
CA ASN A 245 -0.13 -14.06 -3.72
C ASN A 245 -1.18 -14.11 -2.61
N SER A 246 -2.16 -13.20 -2.65
CA SER A 246 -3.26 -13.22 -1.69
C SER A 246 -4.29 -14.29 -2.04
N PRO A 247 -5.19 -14.67 -1.12
CA PRO A 247 -6.29 -15.57 -1.42
C PRO A 247 -7.21 -15.10 -2.56
N SER A 248 -7.28 -13.78 -2.81
CA SER A 248 -8.07 -13.17 -3.87
C SER A 248 -7.30 -12.92 -5.18
N GLY A 249 -6.04 -13.35 -5.29
CA GLY A 249 -5.26 -13.33 -6.52
C GLY A 249 -4.53 -12.02 -6.85
N PHE A 250 -4.73 -10.95 -6.10
CA PHE A 250 -3.84 -9.78 -6.14
C PHE A 250 -2.66 -10.00 -5.16
N PHE A 251 -1.63 -9.14 -5.22
CA PHE A 251 -0.45 -9.32 -4.39
C PHE A 251 -0.53 -8.57 -3.08
N VAL A 252 0.25 -9.03 -2.09
CA VAL A 252 0.54 -8.28 -0.87
C VAL A 252 2.05 -8.17 -0.73
N GLU A 253 2.54 -6.94 -0.72
CA GLU A 253 3.94 -6.62 -0.51
C GLU A 253 4.24 -6.58 0.99
N ASN A 254 5.22 -7.36 1.40
CA ASN A 254 5.72 -7.42 2.77
C ASN A 254 7.06 -6.71 2.82
N GLY A 255 7.11 -5.50 3.37
CA GLY A 255 8.25 -4.61 3.22
C GLY A 255 8.83 -4.07 4.52
N TRP A 256 10.09 -3.59 4.42
CA TRP A 256 10.82 -2.90 5.47
C TRP A 256 11.76 -1.85 4.88
N GLY A 257 11.97 -0.76 5.63
CA GLY A 257 13.02 0.20 5.36
C GLY A 257 12.73 1.14 4.19
N GLY A 258 11.45 1.40 3.91
CA GLY A 258 11.06 2.41 2.93
C GLY A 258 11.55 3.80 3.33
N ARG A 259 12.03 4.56 2.33
CA ARG A 259 12.51 5.93 2.56
C ARG A 259 11.38 6.84 3.03
N ILE A 260 11.73 7.77 3.91
CA ILE A 260 10.88 8.88 4.29
C ILE A 260 11.29 10.10 3.47
N ILE A 261 10.32 10.84 2.99
CA ILE A 261 10.49 12.10 2.26
C ILE A 261 9.87 13.25 3.06
N ASP A 262 10.33 14.45 2.80
CA ASP A 262 9.65 15.65 3.24
C ASP A 262 8.61 16.05 2.18
N PRO A 263 7.29 15.92 2.45
CA PRO A 263 6.24 16.16 1.47
C PRO A 263 6.15 17.62 1.02
N GLU A 264 6.75 18.57 1.75
CA GLU A 264 6.72 19.99 1.39
C GLU A 264 7.86 20.37 0.44
N THR A 265 9.00 19.67 0.50
CA THR A 265 10.19 20.00 -0.30
C THR A 265 10.51 18.96 -1.37
N TRP A 266 9.80 17.84 -1.39
CA TRP A 266 10.06 16.78 -2.36
C TRP A 266 9.74 17.23 -3.80
N VAL A 267 10.70 17.02 -4.70
CA VAL A 267 10.55 17.33 -6.13
C VAL A 267 10.31 16.04 -6.92
N PRO A 268 9.18 15.94 -7.64
CA PRO A 268 8.92 14.80 -8.52
C PRO A 268 9.99 14.63 -9.60
N HIS A 269 10.36 13.39 -9.90
CA HIS A 269 11.33 13.10 -10.94
C HIS A 269 10.97 11.83 -11.72
N GLU A 270 11.47 11.75 -12.94
CA GLU A 270 11.37 10.54 -13.76
C GLU A 270 12.45 9.54 -13.36
N THR A 271 12.03 8.29 -13.10
CA THR A 271 12.95 7.19 -12.84
C THR A 271 13.23 6.45 -14.15
N ASN A 272 14.50 6.42 -14.56
CA ASN A 272 14.97 5.71 -15.75
C ASN A 272 15.67 4.39 -15.40
N GLU A 273 15.77 4.09 -14.13
CA GLU A 273 16.36 2.87 -13.61
C GLU A 273 15.34 1.74 -13.59
N GLY A 274 15.83 0.52 -13.55
CA GLY A 274 14.95 -0.62 -13.33
C GLY A 274 14.27 -0.53 -11.95
N PRO A 275 13.15 -1.23 -11.74
CA PRO A 275 12.34 -1.08 -10.53
C PRO A 275 13.01 -1.62 -9.26
N SER A 276 14.17 -2.29 -9.39
CA SER A 276 14.84 -2.91 -8.24
C SER A 276 16.36 -2.89 -8.41
N PHE A 277 17.09 -2.60 -7.33
CA PHE A 277 18.54 -2.75 -7.26
C PHE A 277 18.96 -4.21 -7.38
N TRP A 278 18.21 -5.10 -6.73
CA TRP A 278 18.43 -6.55 -6.71
C TRP A 278 17.15 -7.28 -6.34
N GLY A 279 17.10 -8.57 -6.60
CA GLY A 279 15.95 -9.43 -6.26
C GLY A 279 14.68 -9.09 -7.07
N HIS A 280 13.51 -9.27 -6.47
CA HIS A 280 12.20 -9.06 -7.08
C HIS A 280 12.04 -9.79 -8.42
N GLU A 281 12.49 -11.06 -8.48
CA GLU A 281 12.17 -11.90 -9.63
C GLU A 281 10.67 -12.12 -9.67
N ARG A 282 10.03 -11.79 -10.80
CA ARG A 282 8.58 -11.83 -10.98
C ARG A 282 8.11 -13.22 -11.38
N LEU A 283 7.92 -14.11 -10.40
CA LEU A 283 7.63 -15.53 -10.65
C LEU A 283 6.30 -15.76 -11.38
N HIS A 284 5.35 -14.86 -11.23
CA HIS A 284 4.04 -14.89 -11.90
C HIS A 284 4.09 -14.55 -13.40
N LEU A 285 5.23 -14.07 -13.92
CA LEU A 285 5.37 -13.70 -15.33
C LEU A 285 6.06 -14.83 -16.13
N PRO A 286 5.76 -14.98 -17.44
CA PRO A 286 6.54 -15.81 -18.35
C PRO A 286 8.03 -15.40 -18.40
N ASP A 287 8.90 -16.36 -18.71
CA ASP A 287 10.37 -16.15 -18.70
C ASP A 287 10.84 -14.98 -19.58
N GLU A 288 10.26 -14.81 -20.76
CA GLU A 288 10.59 -13.71 -21.67
C GLU A 288 10.33 -12.33 -21.04
N GLN A 289 9.18 -12.19 -20.34
CA GLN A 289 8.85 -10.95 -19.65
C GLN A 289 9.72 -10.75 -18.41
N ARG A 290 10.05 -11.83 -17.67
CA ARG A 290 10.98 -11.78 -16.55
C ARG A 290 12.36 -11.30 -16.97
N LYS A 291 12.81 -11.72 -18.16
CA LYS A 291 14.13 -11.34 -18.70
C LYS A 291 14.30 -9.83 -18.81
N VAL A 292 13.28 -9.10 -19.25
CA VAL A 292 13.35 -7.62 -19.38
C VAL A 292 13.70 -6.96 -18.04
N PHE A 293 13.06 -7.38 -16.96
CA PHE A 293 13.34 -6.85 -15.62
C PHE A 293 14.66 -7.35 -15.04
N ARG A 294 15.03 -8.61 -15.35
CA ARG A 294 16.31 -9.18 -14.94
C ARG A 294 17.48 -8.45 -15.58
N ASP A 295 17.42 -8.16 -16.87
CA ASP A 295 18.47 -7.44 -17.61
C ASP A 295 18.69 -6.04 -16.99
N LYS A 296 17.61 -5.33 -16.61
CA LYS A 296 17.71 -4.03 -15.91
C LYS A 296 18.40 -4.14 -14.54
N ARG A 297 18.11 -5.19 -13.76
CA ARG A 297 18.79 -5.42 -12.47
C ARG A 297 20.27 -5.75 -12.66
N LEU A 298 20.61 -6.56 -13.66
CA LEU A 298 22.01 -6.89 -13.97
C LEU A 298 22.78 -5.64 -14.42
N GLU A 299 22.18 -4.77 -15.21
CA GLU A 299 22.75 -3.45 -15.57
C GLU A 299 22.98 -2.62 -14.30
N THR A 300 21.99 -2.50 -13.43
CA THR A 300 22.07 -1.78 -12.16
C THR A 300 23.20 -2.31 -11.28
N ALA A 301 23.33 -3.63 -11.16
CA ALA A 301 24.39 -4.30 -10.40
C ALA A 301 25.79 -4.08 -11.02
N THR A 302 25.90 -4.12 -12.34
CA THR A 302 27.17 -3.89 -13.06
C THR A 302 27.66 -2.46 -12.87
N LEU A 303 26.73 -1.48 -12.77
CA LEU A 303 27.03 -0.08 -12.52
C LEU A 303 27.28 0.23 -11.02
N GLY A 304 27.19 -0.76 -10.14
CA GLY A 304 27.37 -0.58 -8.70
C GLY A 304 26.33 0.33 -8.05
N LYS A 305 25.15 0.51 -8.68
CA LYS A 305 24.09 1.35 -8.12
C LYS A 305 23.46 0.68 -6.91
N GLN A 306 23.27 1.45 -5.85
CA GLN A 306 22.72 0.96 -4.58
C GLN A 306 21.99 2.09 -3.83
N ALA A 307 21.10 1.72 -2.94
CA ALA A 307 20.44 2.66 -2.06
C ALA A 307 21.45 3.30 -1.11
N PRO A 308 21.18 4.52 -0.61
CA PRO A 308 21.94 5.10 0.48
C PRO A 308 22.01 4.16 1.67
N LEU A 309 23.06 4.31 2.46
CA LEU A 309 23.20 3.55 3.70
C LEU A 309 22.01 3.82 4.63
N LEU A 310 21.37 2.75 5.08
CA LEU A 310 20.42 2.83 6.19
C LEU A 310 21.23 2.81 7.49
N ILE A 311 21.03 3.85 8.30
CA ILE A 311 21.75 3.98 9.56
C ILE A 311 20.79 3.60 10.68
N ASP A 312 20.83 2.34 11.10
CA ASP A 312 20.08 1.86 12.27
C ASP A 312 20.70 2.33 13.60
N CYS A 313 21.95 2.80 13.53
CA CYS A 313 22.73 3.28 14.69
C CYS A 313 23.36 4.64 14.39
N PRO A 314 22.61 5.76 14.42
CA PRO A 314 23.15 7.09 14.09
C PRO A 314 24.41 7.45 14.89
N TRP A 315 24.46 7.11 16.18
CA TRP A 315 25.62 7.34 17.05
C TRP A 315 26.89 6.56 16.63
N LEU A 316 26.75 5.40 16.00
CA LEU A 316 27.88 4.64 15.47
C LEU A 316 28.44 5.30 14.21
N TYR A 317 27.54 5.78 13.35
CA TYR A 317 27.90 6.49 12.12
C TYR A 317 28.64 7.80 12.40
N GLU A 318 28.19 8.57 13.39
CA GLU A 318 28.90 9.79 13.84
C GLU A 318 30.32 9.49 14.30
N LYS A 319 30.53 8.37 15.02
CA LYS A 319 31.85 7.93 15.44
C LYS A 319 32.75 7.47 14.29
N LEU A 320 32.21 6.91 13.22
CA LEU A 320 32.97 6.46 12.06
C LEU A 320 33.38 7.63 11.16
N ASN A 321 32.57 8.67 11.06
CA ASN A 321 32.86 9.85 10.23
C ASN A 321 33.73 10.91 10.92
N ASN A 322 33.90 10.84 12.23
CA ASN A 322 34.76 11.74 13.02
C ASN A 322 36.16 11.19 13.22
N LYS A 323 36.58 10.17 12.47
CA LYS A 323 37.97 9.68 12.36
C LYS A 323 38.56 10.08 11.02
#